data_7f4964e5bcfa53a12aafa8c322b4ee08
#
_entry.id   7f4964e5bcfa53a12aafa8c322b4ee08
#
_cell.length_a   1.000
_cell.length_b   1.000
_cell.length_c   1.000
_cell.angle_alpha   90.00
_cell.angle_beta   90.00
_cell.angle_gamma   90.00
#
_symmetry.space_group_name_H-M   'P 1'
#
loop_
_entity.id
_entity.type
_entity.pdbx_description
1 polymer ?
#
loop_
_entity_poly.entity_id
_entity_poly.type
_entity_poly.pdbx_seq_one_letter_code
_entity_poly.pdbx_strand_id
1 'polypeptide(L)'
;MLGDVVTLAHELGHAFHNLNVEDHRPLNTDYSMPVAETASTFNENVVMEAAIYAAETDEEKLALIESQLMDVTQIMCDIYSRFLFESSVFENRESDFMFADKLCELMLDAQKKAYGDGLDPEYLHPYMWLCKGHYYSSGLSFYNFPYAFGGLFARGLYAKYREMGQDFVPVYKKLLHTTPIASVEDAALVAGIDLTKKDFWEKSICSYEKLVDEFETLARRVYNF
;
A
#
# COMPACT_ATOMS: atom_id res chain seq x y z
N MET A 1 -21.40 -7.99 0.01
CA MET A 1 -20.22 -8.91 -0.12
C MET A 1 -19.08 -8.35 0.73
N LEU A 2 -18.04 -9.14 1.06
CA LEU A 2 -16.93 -8.65 1.90
C LEU A 2 -16.26 -7.41 1.31
N GLY A 3 -16.05 -7.37 -0.02
CA GLY A 3 -15.50 -6.19 -0.69
C GLY A 3 -16.24 -4.88 -0.38
N ASP A 4 -17.57 -4.93 -0.30
CA ASP A 4 -18.36 -3.74 0.06
C ASP A 4 -18.10 -3.29 1.50
N VAL A 5 -17.83 -4.24 2.41
CA VAL A 5 -17.50 -3.96 3.82
C VAL A 5 -16.12 -3.33 3.92
N VAL A 6 -15.15 -3.84 3.17
CA VAL A 6 -13.78 -3.27 3.10
C VAL A 6 -13.83 -1.87 2.51
N THR A 7 -14.56 -1.66 1.40
CA THR A 7 -14.76 -0.32 0.82
C THR A 7 -15.40 0.64 1.83
N LEU A 8 -16.45 0.20 2.55
CA LEU A 8 -17.06 1.02 3.59
C LEU A 8 -16.07 1.37 4.70
N ALA A 9 -15.25 0.40 5.14
CA ALA A 9 -14.23 0.63 6.15
C ALA A 9 -13.17 1.64 5.68
N HIS A 10 -12.79 1.57 4.40
CA HIS A 10 -11.91 2.52 3.73
C HIS A 10 -12.48 3.95 3.81
N GLU A 11 -13.70 4.16 3.34
CA GLU A 11 -14.36 5.47 3.35
C GLU A 11 -14.57 6.01 4.77
N LEU A 12 -14.89 5.13 5.73
CA LEU A 12 -14.95 5.49 7.14
C LEU A 12 -13.57 5.89 7.71
N GLY A 13 -12.48 5.37 7.16
CA GLY A 13 -11.13 5.79 7.48
C GLY A 13 -10.87 7.24 7.07
N HIS A 14 -11.26 7.64 5.87
CA HIS A 14 -11.21 9.04 5.42
C HIS A 14 -12.08 9.95 6.31
N ALA A 15 -13.30 9.52 6.62
CA ALA A 15 -14.17 10.26 7.52
C ALA A 15 -13.53 10.41 8.92
N PHE A 16 -12.90 9.37 9.45
CA PHE A 16 -12.21 9.43 10.73
C PHE A 16 -11.00 10.36 10.68
N HIS A 17 -10.22 10.37 9.59
CA HIS A 17 -9.12 11.33 9.41
C HIS A 17 -9.67 12.76 9.44
N ASN A 18 -10.71 13.05 8.66
CA ASN A 18 -11.32 14.36 8.57
C ASN A 18 -11.87 14.85 9.93
N LEU A 19 -12.48 13.96 10.72
CA LEU A 19 -12.93 14.29 12.08
C LEU A 19 -11.79 14.66 13.03
N ASN A 20 -10.57 14.15 12.78
CA ASN A 20 -9.39 14.47 13.60
C ASN A 20 -8.70 15.78 13.18
N VAL A 21 -9.11 16.41 12.07
CA VAL A 21 -8.55 17.69 11.59
C VAL A 21 -9.57 18.82 11.52
N GLU A 22 -10.84 18.57 11.86
CA GLU A 22 -11.95 19.52 11.74
C GLU A 22 -11.84 20.76 12.62
N ASP A 23 -11.08 20.69 13.71
CA ASP A 23 -10.85 21.80 14.65
C ASP A 23 -9.72 22.75 14.20
N HIS A 24 -9.01 22.40 13.12
CA HIS A 24 -8.04 23.30 12.51
C HIS A 24 -8.71 24.47 11.80
N ARG A 25 -7.93 25.54 11.59
CA ARG A 25 -8.40 26.65 10.74
C ARG A 25 -8.64 26.13 9.31
N PRO A 26 -9.64 26.67 8.58
CA PRO A 26 -10.03 26.17 7.25
C PRO A 26 -8.89 26.04 6.23
N LEU A 27 -7.84 26.87 6.34
CA LEU A 27 -6.65 26.76 5.46
C LEU A 27 -5.63 25.70 5.91
N ASN A 28 -5.86 25.02 7.03
CA ASN A 28 -4.97 24.02 7.61
C ASN A 28 -5.70 22.69 7.79
N THR A 29 -6.63 22.35 6.91
CA THR A 29 -7.35 21.06 6.92
C THR A 29 -6.87 20.10 5.85
N ASP A 30 -6.12 20.61 4.88
CA ASP A 30 -5.57 19.79 3.80
C ASP A 30 -4.26 19.13 4.24
N TYR A 31 -4.14 17.85 4.00
CA TYR A 31 -2.94 17.05 4.26
C TYR A 31 -2.34 16.53 2.96
N SER A 32 -1.06 16.19 3.01
CA SER A 32 -0.33 15.75 1.83
C SER A 32 -0.81 14.40 1.31
N MET A 33 -0.72 14.19 -0.02
CA MET A 33 -1.16 12.98 -0.70
C MET A 33 -0.56 11.67 -0.13
N PRO A 34 0.72 11.58 0.28
CA PRO A 34 1.25 10.36 0.86
C PRO A 34 0.51 9.85 2.10
N VAL A 35 -0.06 10.75 2.91
CA VAL A 35 -0.80 10.35 4.12
C VAL A 35 -2.31 10.27 3.93
N ALA A 36 -2.80 10.62 2.74
CA ALA A 36 -4.24 10.64 2.46
C ALA A 36 -4.90 9.27 2.66
N GLU A 37 -4.19 8.19 2.30
CA GLU A 37 -4.67 6.81 2.41
C GLU A 37 -4.29 6.12 3.73
N THR A 38 -3.68 6.85 4.67
CA THR A 38 -3.21 6.24 5.93
C THR A 38 -4.36 5.70 6.77
N ALA A 39 -5.42 6.48 6.95
CA ALA A 39 -6.54 6.10 7.82
C ALA A 39 -7.49 5.11 7.12
N SER A 40 -7.70 5.26 5.82
CA SER A 40 -8.49 4.34 5.02
C SER A 40 -7.88 2.94 5.01
N THR A 41 -6.61 2.81 4.67
CA THR A 41 -5.91 1.53 4.65
C THR A 41 -5.69 0.95 6.06
N PHE A 42 -5.54 1.80 7.09
CA PHE A 42 -5.50 1.31 8.47
C PHE A 42 -6.81 0.59 8.83
N ASN A 43 -7.97 1.17 8.49
CA ASN A 43 -9.27 0.55 8.74
C ASN A 43 -9.47 -0.74 7.94
N GLU A 44 -8.99 -0.80 6.69
CA GLU A 44 -8.99 -2.04 5.91
C GLU A 44 -8.24 -3.16 6.64
N ASN A 45 -7.04 -2.88 7.18
CA ASN A 45 -6.28 -3.86 7.96
C ASN A 45 -7.05 -4.36 9.18
N VAL A 46 -7.76 -3.46 9.90
CA VAL A 46 -8.60 -3.82 11.06
C VAL A 46 -9.72 -4.77 10.66
N VAL A 47 -10.44 -4.43 9.59
CA VAL A 47 -11.60 -5.23 9.12
C VAL A 47 -11.15 -6.56 8.54
N MET A 48 -10.09 -6.58 7.73
CA MET A 48 -9.58 -7.82 7.13
C MET A 48 -9.07 -8.79 8.18
N GLU A 49 -8.32 -8.33 9.19
CA GLU A 49 -7.87 -9.22 10.26
C GLU A 49 -9.05 -9.77 11.06
N ALA A 50 -10.06 -8.94 11.35
CA ALA A 50 -11.27 -9.39 12.02
C ALA A 50 -12.05 -10.43 11.19
N ALA A 51 -12.15 -10.24 9.87
CA ALA A 51 -12.78 -11.18 8.96
C ALA A 51 -12.03 -12.51 8.89
N ILE A 52 -10.69 -12.47 8.75
CA ILE A 52 -9.84 -13.68 8.75
C ILE A 52 -9.99 -14.44 10.07
N TYR A 53 -10.06 -13.73 11.20
CA TYR A 53 -10.26 -14.37 12.51
C TYR A 53 -11.66 -15.00 12.66
N ALA A 54 -12.68 -14.38 12.07
CA ALA A 54 -14.07 -14.83 12.16
C ALA A 54 -14.44 -15.91 11.12
N ALA A 55 -13.56 -16.22 10.18
CA ALA A 55 -13.81 -17.23 9.15
C ALA A 55 -14.08 -18.61 9.78
N GLU A 56 -15.14 -19.27 9.33
CA GLU A 56 -15.61 -20.54 9.91
C GLU A 56 -15.00 -21.77 9.22
N THR A 57 -14.50 -21.61 7.97
CA THR A 57 -13.89 -22.70 7.19
C THR A 57 -12.49 -22.32 6.69
N ASP A 58 -11.67 -23.37 6.41
CA ASP A 58 -10.33 -23.18 5.82
C ASP A 58 -10.40 -22.53 4.44
N GLU A 59 -11.43 -22.85 3.64
CA GLU A 59 -11.65 -22.27 2.30
C GLU A 59 -12.00 -20.77 2.38
N GLU A 60 -12.87 -20.39 3.31
CA GLU A 60 -13.22 -18.99 3.53
C GLU A 60 -12.00 -18.21 3.99
N LYS A 61 -11.25 -18.73 4.95
CA LYS A 61 -10.04 -18.12 5.47
C LYS A 61 -8.98 -17.96 4.39
N LEU A 62 -8.77 -18.99 3.57
CA LEU A 62 -7.86 -18.98 2.44
C LEU A 62 -8.20 -17.87 1.45
N ALA A 63 -9.47 -17.74 1.06
CA ALA A 63 -9.93 -16.71 0.13
C ALA A 63 -9.74 -15.29 0.67
N LEU A 64 -9.93 -15.08 1.97
CA LEU A 64 -9.70 -13.79 2.62
C LEU A 64 -8.22 -13.40 2.63
N ILE A 65 -7.36 -14.35 2.97
CA ILE A 65 -5.90 -14.13 2.98
C ILE A 65 -5.40 -13.90 1.55
N GLU A 66 -5.89 -14.68 0.58
CA GLU A 66 -5.56 -14.47 -0.84
C GLU A 66 -5.88 -13.06 -1.29
N SER A 67 -7.10 -12.57 -1.01
CA SER A 67 -7.50 -11.20 -1.35
C SER A 67 -6.54 -10.17 -0.76
N GLN A 68 -6.20 -10.30 0.52
CA GLN A 68 -5.27 -9.37 1.18
C GLN A 68 -3.86 -9.44 0.58
N LEU A 69 -3.35 -10.64 0.27
CA LEU A 69 -2.03 -10.80 -0.35
C LEU A 69 -2.00 -10.26 -1.79
N MET A 70 -3.09 -10.35 -2.54
CA MET A 70 -3.20 -9.72 -3.86
C MET A 70 -3.05 -8.20 -3.77
N ASP A 71 -3.73 -7.55 -2.82
CA ASP A 71 -3.63 -6.11 -2.60
C ASP A 71 -2.21 -5.70 -2.18
N VAL A 72 -1.59 -6.48 -1.30
CA VAL A 72 -0.20 -6.27 -0.88
C VAL A 72 0.78 -6.41 -2.05
N THR A 73 0.60 -7.42 -2.89
CA THR A 73 1.43 -7.62 -4.08
C THR A 73 1.31 -6.46 -5.05
N GLN A 74 0.08 -5.91 -5.22
CA GLN A 74 -0.12 -4.71 -6.03
C GLN A 74 0.67 -3.53 -5.46
N ILE A 75 0.57 -3.27 -4.16
CA ILE A 75 1.26 -2.14 -3.51
C ILE A 75 2.78 -2.30 -3.58
N MET A 76 3.31 -3.49 -3.33
CA MET A 76 4.74 -3.71 -3.21
C MET A 76 5.41 -4.01 -4.55
N CYS A 77 4.79 -4.80 -5.43
CA CYS A 77 5.42 -5.25 -6.67
C CYS A 77 4.96 -4.43 -7.88
N ASP A 78 3.63 -4.29 -8.12
CA ASP A 78 3.15 -3.56 -9.30
C ASP A 78 3.49 -2.07 -9.21
N ILE A 79 3.27 -1.43 -8.06
CA ILE A 79 3.63 -0.02 -7.86
C ILE A 79 5.15 0.18 -8.01
N TYR A 80 5.97 -0.73 -7.50
CA TYR A 80 7.42 -0.66 -7.67
C TYR A 80 7.84 -0.83 -9.14
N SER A 81 7.19 -1.74 -9.88
CA SER A 81 7.43 -1.87 -11.32
C SER A 81 7.12 -0.59 -12.09
N ARG A 82 6.04 0.10 -11.72
CA ARG A 82 5.65 1.39 -12.31
C ARG A 82 6.69 2.48 -12.02
N PHE A 83 7.21 2.54 -10.81
CA PHE A 83 8.25 3.47 -10.41
C PHE A 83 9.55 3.23 -11.21
N LEU A 84 9.98 1.97 -11.33
CA LEU A 84 11.16 1.59 -12.09
C LEU A 84 11.01 1.94 -13.59
N PHE A 85 9.84 1.66 -14.16
CA PHE A 85 9.54 2.01 -15.55
C PHE A 85 9.60 3.52 -15.77
N GLU A 86 8.90 4.30 -14.95
CA GLU A 86 8.85 5.76 -15.08
C GLU A 86 10.23 6.37 -14.91
N SER A 87 11.02 5.93 -13.92
CA SER A 87 12.42 6.33 -13.74
C SER A 87 13.24 6.07 -14.98
N SER A 88 13.15 4.86 -15.54
CA SER A 88 13.89 4.49 -16.75
C SER A 88 13.49 5.34 -17.96
N VAL A 89 12.20 5.70 -18.09
CA VAL A 89 11.73 6.59 -19.16
C VAL A 89 12.34 7.99 -18.99
N PHE A 90 12.31 8.54 -17.78
CA PHE A 90 12.89 9.86 -17.50
C PHE A 90 14.41 9.91 -17.76
N GLU A 91 15.13 8.86 -17.40
CA GLU A 91 16.58 8.77 -17.62
C GLU A 91 16.94 8.65 -19.12
N ASN A 92 16.19 7.82 -19.85
CA ASN A 92 16.52 7.54 -21.26
C ASN A 92 16.04 8.65 -22.22
N ARG A 93 14.93 9.34 -21.94
CA ARG A 93 14.34 10.35 -22.84
C ARG A 93 15.25 11.55 -23.14
N GLU A 94 16.25 11.79 -22.31
CA GLU A 94 17.21 12.89 -22.51
C GLU A 94 18.19 12.60 -23.66
N SER A 95 18.45 11.33 -23.93
CA SER A 95 19.45 10.88 -24.91
C SER A 95 18.86 10.07 -26.07
N ASP A 96 17.64 9.57 -25.95
CA ASP A 96 17.03 8.65 -26.91
C ASP A 96 15.55 8.95 -27.15
N PHE A 97 15.02 8.57 -28.32
CA PHE A 97 13.61 8.69 -28.61
C PHE A 97 12.86 7.44 -28.14
N MET A 98 11.84 7.62 -27.32
CA MET A 98 11.07 6.55 -26.69
C MET A 98 10.01 5.99 -27.65
N PHE A 99 10.41 5.16 -28.63
CA PHE A 99 9.50 4.39 -29.44
C PHE A 99 8.78 3.30 -28.62
N ALA A 100 7.65 2.79 -29.12
CA ALA A 100 6.84 1.78 -28.43
C ALA A 100 7.65 0.54 -28.04
N ASP A 101 8.52 0.06 -28.92
CA ASP A 101 9.36 -1.12 -28.64
C ASP A 101 10.31 -0.87 -27.44
N LYS A 102 10.89 0.34 -27.35
CA LYS A 102 11.72 0.72 -26.22
C LYS A 102 10.93 0.81 -24.92
N LEU A 103 9.74 1.38 -24.97
CA LEU A 103 8.84 1.43 -23.81
C LEU A 103 8.42 0.02 -23.36
N CYS A 104 8.15 -0.88 -24.27
CA CYS A 104 7.84 -2.28 -23.97
C CYS A 104 9.04 -2.99 -23.30
N GLU A 105 10.26 -2.80 -23.82
CA GLU A 105 11.49 -3.33 -23.22
C GLU A 105 11.66 -2.84 -21.78
N LEU A 106 11.55 -1.52 -21.54
CA LEU A 106 11.68 -0.92 -20.21
C LEU A 106 10.60 -1.43 -19.24
N MET A 107 9.36 -1.62 -19.73
CA MET A 107 8.27 -2.15 -18.91
C MET A 107 8.50 -3.61 -18.51
N LEU A 108 8.96 -4.46 -19.45
CA LEU A 108 9.30 -5.86 -19.13
C LEU A 108 10.46 -5.95 -18.14
N ASP A 109 11.48 -5.12 -18.30
CA ASP A 109 12.62 -5.06 -17.37
C ASP A 109 12.19 -4.62 -15.96
N ALA A 110 11.31 -3.61 -15.89
CA ALA A 110 10.74 -3.13 -14.63
C ALA A 110 9.93 -4.22 -13.91
N GLN A 111 9.08 -4.98 -14.64
CA GLN A 111 8.32 -6.08 -14.06
C GLN A 111 9.24 -7.19 -13.54
N LYS A 112 10.24 -7.62 -14.32
CA LYS A 112 11.23 -8.63 -13.88
C LYS A 112 11.95 -8.20 -12.61
N LYS A 113 12.36 -6.95 -12.52
CA LYS A 113 13.04 -6.41 -11.32
C LYS A 113 12.12 -6.34 -10.09
N ALA A 114 10.86 -5.97 -10.29
CA ALA A 114 9.92 -5.77 -9.20
C ALA A 114 9.37 -7.08 -8.63
N TYR A 115 9.13 -8.07 -9.49
CA TYR A 115 8.51 -9.34 -9.11
C TYR A 115 9.52 -10.48 -8.90
N GLY A 116 10.77 -10.29 -9.33
CA GLY A 116 11.78 -11.36 -9.26
C GLY A 116 11.34 -12.61 -10.04
N ASP A 117 11.26 -13.73 -9.37
CA ASP A 117 10.78 -15.02 -9.91
C ASP A 117 9.29 -15.28 -9.62
N GLY A 118 8.57 -14.30 -9.08
CA GLY A 118 7.15 -14.40 -8.73
C GLY A 118 6.18 -14.37 -9.93
N LEU A 119 6.65 -14.02 -11.14
CA LEU A 119 5.86 -14.06 -12.37
C LEU A 119 6.54 -14.93 -13.42
N ASP A 120 5.72 -15.68 -14.16
CA ASP A 120 6.20 -16.41 -15.33
C ASP A 120 6.70 -15.43 -16.41
N PRO A 121 7.98 -15.50 -16.81
CA PRO A 121 8.56 -14.55 -17.75
C PRO A 121 7.93 -14.60 -19.17
N GLU A 122 7.23 -15.67 -19.52
CA GLU A 122 6.52 -15.80 -20.80
C GLU A 122 5.20 -15.01 -20.83
N TYR A 123 4.65 -14.65 -19.65
CA TYR A 123 3.35 -13.99 -19.53
C TYR A 123 3.45 -12.56 -18.99
N LEU A 124 4.62 -11.94 -18.99
CA LEU A 124 4.77 -10.53 -18.65
C LEU A 124 4.04 -9.63 -19.65
N HIS A 125 3.55 -8.49 -19.19
CA HIS A 125 2.72 -7.59 -20.01
C HIS A 125 3.51 -6.38 -20.54
N PRO A 126 4.03 -6.43 -21.78
CA PRO A 126 4.87 -5.35 -22.31
C PRO A 126 4.14 -4.02 -22.47
N TYR A 127 2.82 -4.03 -22.61
CA TYR A 127 1.99 -2.85 -22.84
C TYR A 127 1.30 -2.35 -21.55
N MET A 128 1.75 -2.76 -20.36
CA MET A 128 1.16 -2.31 -19.09
C MET A 128 1.18 -0.77 -18.97
N TRP A 129 2.20 -0.11 -19.53
CA TRP A 129 2.31 1.34 -19.58
C TRP A 129 1.15 2.03 -20.31
N LEU A 130 0.49 1.38 -21.29
CA LEU A 130 -0.70 1.92 -21.96
C LEU A 130 -1.94 1.95 -21.07
N CYS A 131 -2.00 1.06 -20.07
CA CYS A 131 -3.16 0.89 -19.21
C CYS A 131 -3.19 1.86 -18.02
N LYS A 132 -2.12 2.65 -17.81
CA LYS A 132 -1.96 3.49 -16.62
C LYS A 132 -2.04 4.96 -16.98
N GLY A 133 -3.22 5.56 -16.78
CA GLY A 133 -3.50 6.97 -17.09
C GLY A 133 -2.54 7.97 -16.46
N HIS A 134 -1.92 7.63 -15.32
CA HIS A 134 -0.97 8.47 -14.60
C HIS A 134 0.24 8.89 -15.45
N TYR A 135 0.73 8.01 -16.32
CA TYR A 135 1.87 8.33 -17.20
C TYR A 135 1.58 9.42 -18.24
N TYR A 136 0.30 9.69 -18.50
CA TYR A 136 -0.14 10.67 -19.50
C TYR A 136 -0.58 12.00 -18.87
N SER A 137 -0.41 12.15 -17.56
CA SER A 137 -0.73 13.37 -16.83
C SER A 137 0.54 14.12 -16.50
N SER A 138 0.79 15.25 -17.17
CA SER A 138 2.00 16.06 -16.98
C SER A 138 2.15 16.64 -15.57
N GLY A 139 1.08 16.72 -14.80
CA GLY A 139 1.08 17.21 -13.43
C GLY A 139 1.27 16.13 -12.35
N LEU A 140 1.36 14.84 -12.73
CA LEU A 140 1.32 13.71 -11.82
C LEU A 140 2.47 12.72 -12.01
N SER A 141 3.68 13.21 -12.31
CA SER A 141 4.86 12.35 -12.42
C SER A 141 5.10 11.57 -11.13
N PHE A 142 5.42 10.29 -11.26
CA PHE A 142 5.64 9.36 -10.13
C PHE A 142 4.44 9.23 -9.17
N TYR A 143 3.24 9.52 -9.63
CA TYR A 143 2.03 9.53 -8.81
C TYR A 143 1.77 8.22 -8.03
N ASN A 144 2.26 7.09 -8.52
CA ASN A 144 1.93 5.79 -7.94
C ASN A 144 2.56 5.55 -6.55
N PHE A 145 3.66 6.24 -6.18
CA PHE A 145 4.33 6.04 -4.90
C PHE A 145 3.44 6.27 -3.66
N PRO A 146 2.43 7.17 -3.65
CA PRO A 146 1.58 7.36 -2.49
C PRO A 146 0.82 6.09 -2.06
N TYR A 147 0.49 5.21 -2.99
CA TYR A 147 -0.16 3.93 -2.67
C TYR A 147 0.78 2.99 -1.90
N ALA A 148 2.04 2.88 -2.33
CA ALA A 148 3.03 2.08 -1.63
C ALA A 148 3.37 2.69 -0.26
N PHE A 149 3.55 4.01 -0.20
CA PHE A 149 3.80 4.71 1.05
C PHE A 149 2.62 4.53 2.02
N GLY A 150 1.40 4.88 1.59
CA GLY A 150 0.19 4.82 2.43
C GLY A 150 -0.08 3.40 2.93
N GLY A 151 0.01 2.40 2.07
CA GLY A 151 -0.20 1.00 2.43
C GLY A 151 0.82 0.49 3.45
N LEU A 152 2.10 0.72 3.23
CA LEU A 152 3.16 0.29 4.16
C LEU A 152 3.15 1.10 5.46
N PHE A 153 2.86 2.40 5.39
CA PHE A 153 2.75 3.25 6.57
C PHE A 153 1.55 2.83 7.45
N ALA A 154 0.38 2.65 6.85
CA ALA A 154 -0.81 2.17 7.55
C ALA A 154 -0.59 0.78 8.18
N ARG A 155 0.10 -0.12 7.47
CA ARG A 155 0.45 -1.44 7.99
C ARG A 155 1.38 -1.37 9.19
N GLY A 156 2.39 -0.52 9.15
CA GLY A 156 3.30 -0.29 10.28
C GLY A 156 2.60 0.33 11.49
N LEU A 157 1.67 1.27 11.26
CA LEU A 157 0.81 1.82 12.31
C LEU A 157 -0.12 0.75 12.92
N TYR A 158 -0.67 -0.11 12.06
CA TYR A 158 -1.51 -1.22 12.50
C TYR A 158 -0.71 -2.22 13.36
N ALA A 159 0.53 -2.53 12.98
CA ALA A 159 1.41 -3.36 13.79
C ALA A 159 1.63 -2.74 15.19
N LYS A 160 1.85 -1.42 15.28
CA LYS A 160 1.93 -0.72 16.56
C LYS A 160 0.62 -0.79 17.37
N TYR A 161 -0.51 -0.66 16.70
CA TYR A 161 -1.82 -0.86 17.36
C TYR A 161 -1.95 -2.26 17.94
N ARG A 162 -1.49 -3.28 17.24
CA ARG A 162 -1.48 -4.68 17.74
C ARG A 162 -0.57 -4.87 18.95
N GLU A 163 0.54 -4.13 19.03
CA GLU A 163 1.46 -4.16 20.17
C GLU A 163 0.90 -3.40 21.39
N MET A 164 0.34 -2.21 21.19
CA MET A 164 -0.06 -1.27 22.24
C MET A 164 -1.55 -1.36 22.62
N GLY A 165 -2.38 -1.95 21.77
CA GLY A 165 -3.83 -2.01 21.96
C GLY A 165 -4.47 -0.62 22.02
N GLN A 166 -5.39 -0.43 22.95
CA GLN A 166 -6.15 0.83 23.08
C GLN A 166 -5.28 2.05 23.44
N ASP A 167 -4.10 1.84 24.02
CA ASP A 167 -3.16 2.93 24.34
C ASP A 167 -2.59 3.59 23.08
N PHE A 168 -2.63 2.92 21.92
CA PHE A 168 -2.23 3.49 20.64
C PHE A 168 -3.26 4.49 20.09
N VAL A 169 -4.54 4.35 20.41
CA VAL A 169 -5.62 5.17 19.83
C VAL A 169 -5.41 6.68 20.03
N PRO A 170 -5.06 7.17 21.22
CA PRO A 170 -4.75 8.59 21.41
C PRO A 170 -3.53 9.07 20.60
N VAL A 171 -2.52 8.21 20.45
CA VAL A 171 -1.32 8.49 19.67
C VAL A 171 -1.67 8.60 18.19
N TYR A 172 -2.46 7.65 17.70
CA TYR A 172 -2.93 7.63 16.31
C TYR A 172 -3.77 8.87 15.96
N LYS A 173 -4.75 9.22 16.82
CA LYS A 173 -5.53 10.45 16.65
C LYS A 173 -4.64 11.69 16.58
N LYS A 174 -3.63 11.79 17.46
CA LYS A 174 -2.70 12.90 17.47
C LYS A 174 -1.84 12.93 16.19
N LEU A 175 -1.42 11.78 15.67
CA LEU A 175 -0.74 11.67 14.39
C LEU A 175 -1.62 12.24 13.26
N LEU A 176 -2.86 11.75 13.14
CA LEU A 176 -3.80 12.23 12.10
C LEU A 176 -4.06 13.73 12.22
N HIS A 177 -4.28 14.23 13.43
CA HIS A 177 -4.46 15.66 13.69
C HIS A 177 -3.24 16.50 13.26
N THR A 178 -2.04 15.93 13.28
CA THR A 178 -0.80 16.64 12.95
C THR A 178 -0.55 16.72 11.43
N THR A 179 -1.14 15.82 10.63
CA THR A 179 -0.86 15.72 9.18
C THR A 179 -1.08 16.99 8.36
N PRO A 180 -2.04 17.90 8.67
CA PRO A 180 -2.22 19.12 7.90
C PRO A 180 -1.25 20.26 8.26
N ILE A 181 -0.57 20.17 9.40
CA ILE A 181 0.22 21.27 9.96
C ILE A 181 1.71 20.95 10.13
N ALA A 182 2.13 19.76 9.71
CA ALA A 182 3.50 19.30 9.82
C ALA A 182 3.95 18.54 8.57
N SER A 183 5.24 18.32 8.42
CA SER A 183 5.74 17.37 7.41
C SER A 183 5.27 15.94 7.73
N VAL A 184 5.31 15.06 6.74
CA VAL A 184 4.94 13.65 6.92
C VAL A 184 5.83 12.98 7.97
N GLU A 185 7.12 13.32 7.95
CA GLU A 185 8.12 12.83 8.90
C GLU A 185 7.82 13.28 10.34
N ASP A 186 7.48 14.56 10.51
CA ASP A 186 7.16 15.13 11.84
C ASP A 186 5.84 14.55 12.37
N ALA A 187 4.85 14.36 11.50
CA ALA A 187 3.60 13.70 11.87
C ALA A 187 3.83 12.25 12.32
N ALA A 188 4.71 11.51 11.64
CA ALA A 188 5.08 10.14 12.02
C ALA A 188 5.84 10.08 13.36
N LEU A 189 6.69 11.08 13.63
CA LEU A 189 7.42 11.19 14.90
C LEU A 189 6.48 11.32 16.10
N VAL A 190 5.26 11.83 15.94
CA VAL A 190 4.23 11.84 17.01
C VAL A 190 3.92 10.42 17.51
N ALA A 191 3.99 9.43 16.61
CA ALA A 191 3.82 8.02 16.97
C ALA A 191 5.15 7.31 17.28
N GLY A 192 6.25 8.06 17.44
CA GLY A 192 7.58 7.52 17.66
C GLY A 192 8.14 6.76 16.46
N ILE A 193 7.74 7.16 15.24
CA ILE A 193 8.16 6.55 13.98
C ILE A 193 9.11 7.49 13.25
N ASP A 194 10.34 7.05 13.03
CA ASP A 194 11.32 7.74 12.20
C ASP A 194 11.28 7.14 10.78
N LEU A 195 10.62 7.83 9.85
CA LEU A 195 10.45 7.39 8.46
C LEU A 195 11.76 7.35 7.66
N THR A 196 12.82 7.99 8.15
CA THR A 196 14.15 7.95 7.52
C THR A 196 14.89 6.65 7.81
N LYS A 197 14.41 5.85 8.75
CA LYS A 197 14.99 4.56 9.12
C LYS A 197 14.31 3.42 8.38
N LYS A 198 15.14 2.47 7.93
CA LYS A 198 14.65 1.26 7.26
C LYS A 198 13.82 0.36 8.17
N ASP A 199 14.16 0.30 9.45
CA ASP A 199 13.58 -0.63 10.43
C ASP A 199 12.05 -0.59 10.47
N PHE A 200 11.44 0.60 10.33
CA PHE A 200 9.99 0.74 10.29
C PHE A 200 9.39 0.06 9.06
N TRP A 201 9.98 0.32 7.91
CA TRP A 201 9.52 -0.21 6.63
C TRP A 201 9.73 -1.73 6.53
N GLU A 202 10.89 -2.21 6.97
CA GLU A 202 11.18 -3.64 7.05
C GLU A 202 10.18 -4.36 7.96
N LYS A 203 9.87 -3.82 9.14
CA LYS A 203 8.84 -4.38 10.02
C LYS A 203 7.45 -4.39 9.38
N SER A 204 7.08 -3.34 8.64
CA SER A 204 5.82 -3.29 7.90
C SER A 204 5.73 -4.41 6.88
N ILE A 205 6.78 -4.62 6.09
CA ILE A 205 6.86 -5.68 5.08
C ILE A 205 6.86 -7.07 5.74
N CYS A 206 7.74 -7.31 6.72
CA CYS A 206 7.83 -8.58 7.42
C CYS A 206 6.56 -8.95 8.19
N SER A 207 5.70 -7.97 8.51
CA SER A 207 4.40 -8.27 9.14
C SER A 207 3.47 -9.12 8.28
N TYR A 208 3.74 -9.22 6.96
CA TYR A 208 3.00 -10.06 6.04
C TYR A 208 3.52 -11.50 5.95
N GLU A 209 4.75 -11.80 6.44
CA GLU A 209 5.33 -13.14 6.38
C GLU A 209 4.41 -14.20 7.01
N LYS A 210 3.84 -13.89 8.19
CA LYS A 210 2.91 -14.80 8.85
C LYS A 210 1.66 -15.08 8.02
N LEU A 211 1.21 -14.10 7.26
CA LEU A 211 0.04 -14.24 6.39
C LEU A 211 0.36 -15.14 5.19
N VAL A 212 1.57 -15.00 4.64
CA VAL A 212 2.08 -15.88 3.58
C VAL A 212 2.22 -17.33 4.06
N ASP A 213 2.82 -17.54 5.24
CA ASP A 213 2.97 -18.87 5.85
C ASP A 213 1.61 -19.55 6.10
N GLU A 214 0.63 -18.76 6.59
CA GLU A 214 -0.72 -19.23 6.83
C GLU A 214 -1.45 -19.55 5.52
N PHE A 215 -1.30 -18.71 4.50
CA PHE A 215 -1.82 -18.94 3.15
C PHE A 215 -1.29 -20.27 2.58
N GLU A 216 0.02 -20.49 2.60
CA GLU A 216 0.63 -21.71 2.10
C GLU A 216 0.11 -22.94 2.85
N THR A 217 0.03 -22.86 4.19
CA THR A 217 -0.48 -23.94 5.03
C THR A 217 -1.94 -24.31 4.71
N LEU A 218 -2.79 -23.30 4.56
CA LEU A 218 -4.21 -23.48 4.22
C LEU A 218 -4.38 -23.99 2.79
N ALA A 219 -3.63 -23.46 1.83
CA ALA A 219 -3.69 -23.88 0.44
C ALA A 219 -3.34 -25.38 0.29
N ARG A 220 -2.26 -25.82 0.97
CA ARG A 220 -1.89 -27.27 1.00
C ARG A 220 -2.99 -28.12 1.58
N ARG A 221 -3.68 -27.65 2.61
CA ARG A 221 -4.77 -28.38 3.28
C ARG A 221 -6.04 -28.44 2.44
N VAL A 222 -6.45 -27.30 1.86
CA VAL A 222 -7.66 -27.19 1.05
C VAL A 222 -7.55 -27.93 -0.28
N TYR A 223 -6.41 -27.82 -0.95
CA TYR A 223 -6.20 -28.42 -2.28
C TYR A 223 -5.48 -29.77 -2.26
N ASN A 224 -5.07 -30.28 -1.10
CA ASN A 224 -4.44 -31.60 -0.92
C ASN A 224 -3.15 -31.80 -1.75
N PHE A 225 -2.22 -30.86 -1.78
CA PHE A 225 -0.94 -31.00 -2.46
C PHE A 225 0.29 -30.80 -1.53
#